data_3d2ac499e3e723e3c5c79ef4e0870d61
#
_entry.id   3d2ac499e3e723e3c5c79ef4e0870d61
#
_cell.length_a   1.000
_cell.length_b   1.000
_cell.length_c   1.000
_cell.angle_alpha   90.00
_cell.angle_beta   90.00
_cell.angle_gamma   90.00
#
_symmetry.space_group_name_H-M   'P 1'
#
loop_
_entity.id
_entity.type
_entity.pdbx_description
1 polymer ?
#
loop_
_entity_poly.entity_id
_entity_poly.type
_entity_poly.pdbx_seq_one_letter_code
_entity_poly.pdbx_strand_id
1 'polypeptide(L)'
;MTTQIETADIASEEVKSCCARLYESDYVRLLLGDSFHPGGVKLTSRLGEVLQLTPQSRVLDVASGKGTSAIYLAETFGCTVVGVDYGGDNVRQANENAAAKGQSHRVHFEQGDAERLPFEEASFDAIICECAFCTFPDKPSAAREFARVLKPGGRVAMSDLTRAAGNLPKELDTLLAWVACIADAQPLESYAEFLTAAGFSVNVREPHDEALTEMVNQIRMKLLGAEIMVGLKKMELPGVDFPQAKAMAASSLEAIQQGKLGYAIVAGVK
;
A
#
# COMPACT_ATOMS: atom_id res chain seq x y z
N MET A 1 25.64 20.75 -2.01
CA MET A 1 24.73 21.17 -3.09
C MET A 1 23.60 20.15 -3.13
N THR A 2 22.53 20.44 -2.43
CA THR A 2 21.35 19.56 -2.35
C THR A 2 20.53 19.81 -3.61
N THR A 3 20.56 18.86 -4.54
CA THR A 3 19.74 18.91 -5.75
C THR A 3 18.28 18.70 -5.32
N GLN A 4 17.50 19.77 -5.30
CA GLN A 4 16.04 19.65 -5.31
C GLN A 4 15.68 19.00 -6.64
N ILE A 5 15.20 17.76 -6.57
CA ILE A 5 14.58 17.11 -7.73
C ILE A 5 13.22 17.78 -7.86
N GLU A 6 13.04 18.60 -8.89
CA GLU A 6 11.73 19.09 -9.28
C GLU A 6 10.89 17.90 -9.72
N THR A 7 9.88 17.55 -8.94
CA THR A 7 9.00 16.38 -9.11
C THR A 7 8.14 16.44 -10.38
N ALA A 8 8.23 17.49 -11.17
CA ALA A 8 7.42 17.71 -12.36
C ALA A 8 7.93 16.99 -13.63
N ASP A 9 9.18 16.49 -13.63
CA ASP A 9 9.84 15.97 -14.85
C ASP A 9 10.12 14.45 -14.86
N ILE A 10 9.70 13.71 -13.83
CA ILE A 10 9.84 12.25 -13.86
C ILE A 10 8.63 11.68 -14.59
N ALA A 11 8.87 11.01 -15.73
CA ALA A 11 7.79 10.33 -16.44
C ALA A 11 7.06 9.33 -15.53
N SER A 12 5.73 9.29 -15.60
CA SER A 12 4.86 8.46 -14.74
C SER A 12 5.33 6.99 -14.65
N GLU A 13 5.84 6.42 -15.75
CA GLU A 13 6.37 5.05 -15.79
C GLU A 13 7.68 4.88 -15.00
N GLU A 14 8.52 5.91 -14.92
CA GLU A 14 9.75 5.86 -14.12
C GLU A 14 9.43 5.85 -12.63
N VAL A 15 8.41 6.59 -12.21
CA VAL A 15 7.91 6.59 -10.82
C VAL A 15 7.39 5.20 -10.44
N LYS A 16 6.51 4.61 -11.26
CA LYS A 16 5.97 3.26 -11.05
C LYS A 16 7.09 2.21 -10.95
N SER A 17 8.04 2.25 -11.88
CA SER A 17 9.17 1.32 -11.89
C SER A 17 10.12 1.51 -10.70
N CYS A 18 10.30 2.76 -10.24
CA CYS A 18 11.14 3.05 -9.08
C CYS A 18 10.49 2.53 -7.79
N CYS A 19 9.20 2.79 -7.60
CA CYS A 19 8.44 2.27 -6.46
C CYS A 19 8.45 0.73 -6.45
N ALA A 20 8.14 0.07 -7.58
CA ALA A 20 8.14 -1.39 -7.66
C ALA A 20 9.49 -1.98 -7.25
N ARG A 21 10.60 -1.52 -7.84
CA ARG A 21 11.97 -2.00 -7.52
C ARG A 21 12.36 -1.83 -6.08
N LEU A 22 11.88 -0.78 -5.42
CA LEU A 22 12.22 -0.56 -4.03
C LEU A 22 11.47 -1.53 -3.11
N TYR A 23 10.18 -1.75 -3.35
CA TYR A 23 9.38 -2.73 -2.60
C TYR A 23 9.83 -4.18 -2.85
N GLU A 24 10.52 -4.45 -3.96
CA GLU A 24 11.19 -5.73 -4.24
C GLU A 24 12.51 -5.89 -3.45
N SER A 25 13.06 -4.82 -2.86
CA SER A 25 14.37 -4.87 -2.21
C SER A 25 14.35 -5.59 -0.86
N ASP A 26 15.41 -6.36 -0.58
CA ASP A 26 15.58 -7.07 0.69
C ASP A 26 15.67 -6.12 1.90
N TYR A 27 16.12 -4.87 1.71
CA TYR A 27 16.21 -3.86 2.77
C TYR A 27 14.81 -3.41 3.25
N VAL A 28 13.90 -3.17 2.32
CA VAL A 28 12.51 -2.84 2.66
C VAL A 28 11.86 -4.00 3.40
N ARG A 29 12.10 -5.23 2.95
CA ARG A 29 11.62 -6.44 3.62
C ARG A 29 12.14 -6.58 5.05
N LEU A 30 13.41 -6.29 5.28
CA LEU A 30 14.01 -6.34 6.62
C LEU A 30 13.31 -5.37 7.58
N LEU A 31 12.97 -4.18 7.11
CA LEU A 31 12.36 -3.12 7.92
C LEU A 31 10.85 -3.29 8.08
N LEU A 32 10.14 -3.56 6.99
CA LEU A 32 8.67 -3.61 6.99
C LEU A 32 8.12 -5.01 7.28
N GLY A 33 8.90 -6.09 7.05
CA GLY A 33 8.45 -7.47 7.19
C GLY A 33 7.75 -7.98 5.94
N ASP A 34 6.83 -8.95 6.10
CA ASP A 34 6.10 -9.56 4.98
C ASP A 34 4.77 -8.84 4.66
N SER A 35 4.33 -7.93 5.52
CA SER A 35 3.16 -7.08 5.32
C SER A 35 3.62 -5.62 5.30
N PHE A 36 3.52 -4.98 4.14
CA PHE A 36 4.05 -3.63 3.90
C PHE A 36 3.08 -2.51 4.28
N HIS A 37 2.01 -2.81 5.00
CA HIS A 37 1.01 -1.81 5.39
C HIS A 37 0.77 -1.78 6.90
N PRO A 38 0.42 -0.61 7.47
CA PRO A 38 0.03 -0.48 8.88
C PRO A 38 -1.12 -1.41 9.24
N GLY A 39 -1.09 -1.97 10.44
CA GLY A 39 -2.12 -2.86 10.98
C GLY A 39 -2.09 -4.30 10.47
N GLY A 40 -1.33 -4.62 9.40
CA GLY A 40 -1.17 -5.97 8.88
C GLY A 40 -2.51 -6.68 8.65
N VAL A 41 -2.53 -8.00 8.77
CA VAL A 41 -3.73 -8.83 8.51
C VAL A 41 -4.96 -8.46 9.34
N LYS A 42 -4.79 -7.75 10.46
CA LYS A 42 -5.89 -7.26 11.28
C LYS A 42 -6.70 -6.19 10.53
N LEU A 43 -5.99 -5.30 9.84
CA LEU A 43 -6.63 -4.27 9.04
C LEU A 43 -7.15 -4.85 7.72
N THR A 44 -6.44 -5.80 7.10
CA THR A 44 -6.94 -6.57 5.97
C THR A 44 -8.27 -7.28 6.30
N SER A 45 -8.40 -7.85 7.52
CA SER A 45 -9.67 -8.43 7.99
C SER A 45 -10.77 -7.38 8.05
N ARG A 46 -10.47 -6.18 8.57
CA ARG A 46 -11.41 -5.07 8.63
C ARG A 46 -11.88 -4.64 7.24
N LEU A 47 -10.97 -4.59 6.26
CA LEU A 47 -11.33 -4.31 4.87
C LEU A 47 -12.25 -5.39 4.30
N GLY A 48 -11.98 -6.67 4.57
CA GLY A 48 -12.85 -7.77 4.17
C GLY A 48 -14.27 -7.67 4.75
N GLU A 49 -14.41 -7.23 6.01
CA GLU A 49 -15.70 -6.96 6.65
C GLU A 49 -16.44 -5.77 5.99
N VAL A 50 -15.72 -4.67 5.74
CA VAL A 50 -16.25 -3.48 5.05
C VAL A 50 -16.74 -3.82 3.65
N LEU A 51 -16.00 -4.66 2.93
CA LEU A 51 -16.36 -5.16 1.61
C LEU A 51 -17.49 -6.19 1.66
N GLN A 52 -17.85 -6.69 2.85
CA GLN A 52 -18.89 -7.73 3.06
C GLN A 52 -18.55 -9.01 2.28
N LEU A 53 -17.27 -9.43 2.33
CA LEU A 53 -16.80 -10.60 1.58
C LEU A 53 -17.50 -11.88 2.03
N THR A 54 -17.79 -12.73 1.05
CA THR A 54 -18.39 -14.06 1.21
C THR A 54 -17.62 -15.10 0.38
N PRO A 55 -17.84 -16.39 0.58
CA PRO A 55 -17.23 -17.44 -0.24
C PRO A 55 -17.54 -17.33 -1.75
N GLN A 56 -18.58 -16.61 -2.13
CA GLN A 56 -18.98 -16.37 -3.53
C GLN A 56 -18.32 -15.14 -4.13
N SER A 57 -17.69 -14.30 -3.32
CA SER A 57 -17.06 -13.06 -3.78
C SER A 57 -15.85 -13.34 -4.65
N ARG A 58 -15.77 -12.65 -5.79
CA ARG A 58 -14.56 -12.54 -6.61
C ARG A 58 -13.91 -11.19 -6.37
N VAL A 59 -12.75 -11.19 -5.73
CA VAL A 59 -12.04 -10.01 -5.25
C VAL A 59 -10.87 -9.70 -6.16
N LEU A 60 -10.62 -8.41 -6.42
CA LEU A 60 -9.39 -7.92 -7.02
C LEU A 60 -8.54 -7.24 -5.92
N ASP A 61 -7.31 -7.70 -5.74
CA ASP A 61 -6.30 -7.08 -4.88
C ASP A 61 -5.34 -6.26 -5.75
N VAL A 62 -5.44 -4.93 -5.69
CA VAL A 62 -4.68 -4.02 -6.55
C VAL A 62 -3.41 -3.57 -5.83
N ALA A 63 -2.27 -3.69 -6.52
CA ALA A 63 -0.92 -3.57 -5.99
C ALA A 63 -0.68 -4.61 -4.88
N SER A 64 -0.96 -5.87 -5.23
CA SER A 64 -1.03 -7.01 -4.30
C SER A 64 0.32 -7.40 -3.68
N GLY A 65 1.43 -6.82 -4.14
CA GLY A 65 2.77 -7.12 -3.65
C GLY A 65 3.06 -8.62 -3.69
N LYS A 66 3.46 -9.18 -2.55
CA LYS A 66 3.77 -10.61 -2.41
C LYS A 66 2.55 -11.49 -2.06
N GLY A 67 1.34 -10.93 -2.16
CA GLY A 67 0.08 -11.67 -2.04
C GLY A 67 -0.39 -11.96 -0.62
N THR A 68 0.20 -11.35 0.40
CA THR A 68 -0.13 -11.63 1.81
C THR A 68 -1.61 -11.36 2.10
N SER A 69 -2.13 -10.20 1.68
CA SER A 69 -3.53 -9.80 1.88
C SER A 69 -4.49 -10.70 1.10
N ALA A 70 -4.21 -10.94 -0.18
CA ALA A 70 -5.02 -11.81 -1.03
C ALA A 70 -5.17 -13.23 -0.45
N ILE A 71 -4.05 -13.83 -0.04
CA ILE A 71 -4.03 -15.17 0.57
C ILE A 71 -4.83 -15.18 1.87
N TYR A 72 -4.62 -14.17 2.74
CA TYR A 72 -5.34 -14.04 4.00
C TYR A 72 -6.86 -13.90 3.80
N LEU A 73 -7.30 -13.09 2.84
CA LEU A 73 -8.71 -12.93 2.51
C LEU A 73 -9.34 -14.25 2.02
N ALA A 74 -8.64 -14.99 1.17
CA ALA A 74 -9.10 -16.28 0.67
C ALA A 74 -9.21 -17.32 1.81
N GLU A 75 -8.26 -17.35 2.73
CA GLU A 75 -8.28 -18.24 3.90
C GLU A 75 -9.41 -17.88 4.87
N THR A 76 -9.61 -16.58 5.13
CA THR A 76 -10.53 -16.11 6.17
C THR A 76 -11.98 -16.07 5.70
N PHE A 77 -12.23 -15.57 4.48
CA PHE A 77 -13.58 -15.36 3.95
C PHE A 77 -14.01 -16.44 2.94
N GLY A 78 -13.08 -17.31 2.52
CA GLY A 78 -13.34 -18.37 1.54
C GLY A 78 -13.53 -17.85 0.11
N CYS A 79 -13.34 -16.55 -0.15
CA CYS A 79 -13.50 -15.93 -1.45
C CYS A 79 -12.39 -16.32 -2.45
N THR A 80 -12.61 -16.03 -3.73
CA THR A 80 -11.54 -16.09 -4.74
C THR A 80 -10.91 -14.71 -4.93
N VAL A 81 -9.59 -14.67 -5.03
CA VAL A 81 -8.86 -13.40 -5.18
C VAL A 81 -7.94 -13.45 -6.39
N VAL A 82 -8.02 -12.43 -7.23
CA VAL A 82 -7.02 -12.14 -8.26
C VAL A 82 -6.20 -10.96 -7.76
N GLY A 83 -4.88 -11.11 -7.67
CA GLY A 83 -3.99 -10.02 -7.35
C GLY A 83 -3.38 -9.45 -8.62
N VAL A 84 -3.20 -8.14 -8.68
CA VAL A 84 -2.46 -7.46 -9.74
C VAL A 84 -1.38 -6.58 -9.14
N ASP A 85 -0.16 -6.67 -9.69
CA ASP A 85 0.97 -5.85 -9.26
C ASP A 85 1.79 -5.39 -10.47
N TYR A 86 2.38 -4.20 -10.38
CA TYR A 86 3.23 -3.68 -11.43
C TYR A 86 4.58 -4.41 -11.50
N GLY A 87 5.11 -4.86 -10.36
CA GLY A 87 6.36 -5.59 -10.22
C GLY A 87 6.23 -7.06 -10.60
N GLY A 88 6.93 -7.48 -11.67
CA GLY A 88 6.91 -8.88 -12.11
C GLY A 88 7.48 -9.85 -11.09
N ASP A 89 8.48 -9.44 -10.30
CA ASP A 89 9.06 -10.25 -9.23
C ASP A 89 8.09 -10.42 -8.04
N ASN A 90 7.33 -9.38 -7.71
CA ASN A 90 6.25 -9.49 -6.72
C ASN A 90 5.21 -10.54 -7.16
N VAL A 91 4.74 -10.46 -8.41
CA VAL A 91 3.77 -11.42 -8.98
C VAL A 91 4.28 -12.86 -8.91
N ARG A 92 5.54 -13.08 -9.29
CA ARG A 92 6.17 -14.42 -9.21
C ARG A 92 6.18 -14.92 -7.77
N GLN A 93 6.66 -14.12 -6.83
CA GLN A 93 6.72 -14.47 -5.41
C GLN A 93 5.33 -14.69 -4.82
N ALA A 94 4.33 -13.88 -5.20
CA ALA A 94 2.95 -14.02 -4.74
C ALA A 94 2.34 -15.36 -5.16
N ASN A 95 2.56 -15.80 -6.42
CA ASN A 95 2.10 -17.11 -6.89
C ASN A 95 2.84 -18.26 -6.17
N GLU A 96 4.15 -18.13 -5.92
CA GLU A 96 4.92 -19.10 -5.11
C GLU A 96 4.38 -19.18 -3.67
N ASN A 97 4.07 -18.04 -3.04
CA ASN A 97 3.49 -17.97 -1.71
C ASN A 97 2.10 -18.61 -1.66
N ALA A 98 1.25 -18.34 -2.64
CA ALA A 98 -0.08 -18.98 -2.74
C ALA A 98 0.04 -20.51 -2.88
N ALA A 99 1.00 -20.99 -3.68
CA ALA A 99 1.27 -22.43 -3.82
C ALA A 99 1.76 -23.05 -2.51
N ALA A 100 2.71 -22.39 -1.83
CA ALA A 100 3.25 -22.84 -0.55
C ALA A 100 2.18 -22.91 0.56
N LYS A 101 1.17 -22.04 0.49
CA LYS A 101 0.00 -22.04 1.38
C LYS A 101 -1.15 -22.93 0.93
N GLY A 102 -1.02 -23.63 -0.21
CA GLY A 102 -2.07 -24.48 -0.77
C GLY A 102 -3.28 -23.70 -1.30
N GLN A 103 -3.13 -22.39 -1.56
CA GLN A 103 -4.22 -21.49 -1.97
C GLN A 103 -4.30 -21.26 -3.48
N SER A 104 -3.46 -21.87 -4.32
CA SER A 104 -3.47 -21.67 -5.78
C SER A 104 -4.80 -21.99 -6.47
N HIS A 105 -5.70 -22.68 -5.79
CA HIS A 105 -7.03 -22.96 -6.29
C HIS A 105 -8.02 -21.80 -6.10
N ARG A 106 -7.67 -20.81 -5.27
CA ARG A 106 -8.50 -19.63 -4.95
C ARG A 106 -7.81 -18.30 -5.24
N VAL A 107 -6.47 -18.30 -5.24
CA VAL A 107 -5.68 -17.07 -5.36
C VAL A 107 -4.74 -17.19 -6.54
N HIS A 108 -4.75 -16.17 -7.40
CA HIS A 108 -3.90 -16.06 -8.57
C HIS A 108 -3.39 -14.62 -8.71
N PHE A 109 -2.16 -14.47 -9.21
CA PHE A 109 -1.55 -13.14 -9.39
C PHE A 109 -1.04 -12.97 -10.81
N GLU A 110 -1.27 -11.78 -11.37
CA GLU A 110 -0.81 -11.40 -12.69
C GLU A 110 -0.22 -9.97 -12.71
N GLN A 111 0.65 -9.72 -13.66
CA GLN A 111 1.27 -8.41 -13.81
C GLN A 111 0.32 -7.44 -14.52
N GLY A 112 0.21 -6.21 -13.97
CA GLY A 112 -0.63 -5.18 -14.57
C GLY A 112 -0.45 -3.82 -13.91
N ASP A 113 -1.03 -2.82 -14.56
CA ASP A 113 -1.02 -1.44 -14.11
C ASP A 113 -2.39 -1.07 -13.52
N ALA A 114 -2.41 -0.53 -12.30
CA ALA A 114 -3.63 -0.08 -11.62
C ALA A 114 -4.38 1.02 -12.38
N GLU A 115 -3.67 1.81 -13.18
CA GLU A 115 -4.23 2.88 -14.01
C GLU A 115 -4.78 2.37 -15.35
N ARG A 116 -4.53 1.10 -15.67
CA ARG A 116 -5.02 0.38 -16.86
C ARG A 116 -5.11 -1.11 -16.59
N LEU A 117 -6.09 -1.51 -15.79
CA LEU A 117 -6.27 -2.89 -15.33
C LEU A 117 -6.52 -3.85 -16.52
N PRO A 118 -5.83 -5.02 -16.56
CA PRO A 118 -5.96 -5.99 -17.65
C PRO A 118 -7.21 -6.86 -17.56
N PHE A 119 -8.31 -6.34 -17.01
CA PHE A 119 -9.55 -7.06 -16.78
C PHE A 119 -10.72 -6.47 -17.57
N GLU A 120 -11.69 -7.29 -17.86
CA GLU A 120 -12.93 -6.85 -18.50
C GLU A 120 -13.81 -6.05 -17.52
N GLU A 121 -14.72 -5.25 -18.08
CA GLU A 121 -15.72 -4.53 -17.29
C GLU A 121 -16.58 -5.49 -16.46
N ALA A 122 -17.00 -5.06 -15.27
CA ALA A 122 -17.90 -5.80 -14.39
C ALA A 122 -17.45 -7.24 -14.06
N SER A 123 -16.13 -7.43 -13.87
CA SER A 123 -15.52 -8.74 -13.58
C SER A 123 -15.46 -9.11 -12.10
N PHE A 124 -15.49 -8.13 -11.19
CA PHE A 124 -15.25 -8.34 -9.77
C PHE A 124 -16.43 -7.88 -8.90
N ASP A 125 -16.62 -8.56 -7.76
CA ASP A 125 -17.61 -8.19 -6.74
C ASP A 125 -17.03 -7.16 -5.76
N ALA A 126 -15.72 -7.23 -5.52
CA ALA A 126 -15.02 -6.33 -4.60
C ALA A 126 -13.59 -6.01 -5.07
N ILE A 127 -13.09 -4.82 -4.68
CA ILE A 127 -11.69 -4.40 -4.83
C ILE A 127 -11.13 -4.03 -3.48
N ILE A 128 -9.90 -4.49 -3.22
CA ILE A 128 -9.06 -4.04 -2.12
C ILE A 128 -7.79 -3.39 -2.70
N CYS A 129 -7.30 -2.33 -2.04
CA CYS A 129 -6.02 -1.69 -2.35
C CYS A 129 -5.42 -1.21 -1.02
N GLU A 130 -4.29 -1.79 -0.60
CA GLU A 130 -3.67 -1.48 0.69
C GLU A 130 -2.31 -0.80 0.50
N CYS A 131 -2.20 0.43 1.05
CA CYS A 131 -0.97 1.21 1.12
C CYS A 131 -0.27 1.39 -0.24
N ALA A 132 -1.05 1.67 -1.28
CA ALA A 132 -0.55 1.76 -2.65
C ALA A 132 -1.19 2.87 -3.48
N PHE A 133 -2.47 3.20 -3.25
CA PHE A 133 -3.18 4.20 -4.06
C PHE A 133 -2.50 5.58 -3.98
N CYS A 134 -1.89 5.91 -2.84
CA CYS A 134 -1.10 7.14 -2.67
C CYS A 134 0.06 7.23 -3.68
N THR A 135 0.64 6.10 -4.11
CA THR A 135 1.79 6.07 -5.02
C THR A 135 1.41 6.12 -6.50
N PHE A 136 0.13 5.99 -6.85
CA PHE A 136 -0.31 6.00 -8.24
C PHE A 136 -0.19 7.42 -8.81
N PRO A 137 0.57 7.63 -9.90
CA PRO A 137 0.71 8.94 -10.52
C PRO A 137 -0.62 9.52 -11.02
N ASP A 138 -1.48 8.72 -11.63
CA ASP A 138 -2.82 9.12 -12.10
C ASP A 138 -3.92 8.46 -11.25
N LYS A 139 -4.10 8.93 -10.01
CA LYS A 139 -5.14 8.46 -9.09
C LYS A 139 -6.57 8.52 -9.68
N PRO A 140 -6.95 9.58 -10.45
CA PRO A 140 -8.24 9.59 -11.14
C PRO A 140 -8.42 8.45 -12.13
N SER A 141 -7.38 8.09 -12.91
CA SER A 141 -7.45 6.95 -13.83
C SER A 141 -7.59 5.62 -13.09
N ALA A 142 -6.81 5.42 -12.02
CA ALA A 142 -6.94 4.22 -11.19
C ALA A 142 -8.36 4.08 -10.59
N ALA A 143 -8.93 5.18 -10.06
CA ALA A 143 -10.29 5.16 -9.52
C ALA A 143 -11.34 4.82 -10.61
N ARG A 144 -11.18 5.33 -11.84
CA ARG A 144 -12.06 4.96 -12.97
C ARG A 144 -11.92 3.50 -13.37
N GLU A 145 -10.70 2.95 -13.37
CA GLU A 145 -10.46 1.53 -13.63
C GLU A 145 -11.08 0.65 -12.55
N PHE A 146 -10.99 1.05 -11.28
CA PHE A 146 -11.71 0.36 -10.19
C PHE A 146 -13.22 0.33 -10.44
N ALA A 147 -13.79 1.47 -10.82
CA ALA A 147 -15.20 1.52 -11.17
C ALA A 147 -15.53 0.66 -12.40
N ARG A 148 -14.69 0.66 -13.43
CA ARG A 148 -14.90 -0.12 -14.66
C ARG A 148 -14.96 -1.62 -14.38
N VAL A 149 -13.99 -2.16 -13.66
CA VAL A 149 -13.88 -3.60 -13.45
C VAL A 149 -14.83 -4.16 -12.39
N LEU A 150 -15.39 -3.30 -11.53
CA LEU A 150 -16.41 -3.70 -10.57
C LEU A 150 -17.79 -3.88 -11.22
N LYS A 151 -18.51 -4.90 -10.78
CA LYS A 151 -19.93 -5.11 -11.09
C LYS A 151 -20.79 -3.97 -10.52
N PRO A 152 -21.97 -3.70 -11.09
CA PRO A 152 -22.95 -2.84 -10.43
C PRO A 152 -23.25 -3.34 -9.00
N GLY A 153 -23.21 -2.44 -8.02
CA GLY A 153 -23.32 -2.78 -6.60
C GLY A 153 -22.06 -3.38 -5.97
N GLY A 154 -20.99 -3.54 -6.75
CA GLY A 154 -19.67 -3.96 -6.25
C GLY A 154 -19.04 -2.93 -5.32
N ARG A 155 -18.12 -3.35 -4.49
CA ARG A 155 -17.54 -2.56 -3.40
C ARG A 155 -16.05 -2.34 -3.58
N VAL A 156 -15.58 -1.16 -3.23
CA VAL A 156 -14.15 -0.85 -3.13
C VAL A 156 -13.81 -0.49 -1.69
N ALA A 157 -12.69 -0.98 -1.18
CA ALA A 157 -12.10 -0.52 0.07
C ALA A 157 -10.59 -0.36 -0.11
N MET A 158 -10.08 0.78 0.32
CA MET A 158 -8.66 1.11 0.33
C MET A 158 -8.24 1.47 1.74
N SER A 159 -7.03 1.11 2.11
CA SER A 159 -6.37 1.66 3.28
C SER A 159 -5.08 2.34 2.86
N ASP A 160 -4.86 3.57 3.27
CA ASP A 160 -3.70 4.32 2.82
C ASP A 160 -3.23 5.37 3.82
N LEU A 161 -2.00 5.84 3.62
CA LEU A 161 -1.46 6.99 4.33
C LEU A 161 -2.25 8.24 3.97
N THR A 162 -2.57 9.00 5.00
CA THR A 162 -3.22 10.30 4.84
C THR A 162 -2.32 11.40 5.37
N ARG A 163 -2.42 12.59 4.79
CA ARG A 163 -1.74 13.77 5.32
C ARG A 163 -2.68 14.97 5.36
N ALA A 164 -2.56 15.78 6.40
CA ALA A 164 -3.24 17.07 6.44
C ALA A 164 -2.68 18.03 5.37
N ALA A 165 -3.48 18.99 4.94
CA ALA A 165 -3.00 20.07 4.08
C ALA A 165 -1.89 20.86 4.79
N GLY A 166 -0.82 21.17 4.05
CA GLY A 166 0.33 21.93 4.56
C GLY A 166 1.67 21.23 4.31
N ASN A 167 2.74 21.86 4.80
CA ASN A 167 4.09 21.34 4.61
C ASN A 167 4.41 20.26 5.65
N LEU A 168 4.95 19.15 5.18
CA LEU A 168 5.58 18.15 6.03
C LEU A 168 6.94 18.67 6.56
N PRO A 169 7.45 18.10 7.67
CA PRO A 169 8.84 18.29 8.07
C PRO A 169 9.81 17.97 6.92
N LYS A 170 10.91 18.71 6.83
CA LYS A 170 11.90 18.53 5.74
C LYS A 170 12.47 17.10 5.66
N GLU A 171 12.54 16.43 6.79
CA GLU A 171 12.97 15.02 6.90
C GLU A 171 12.00 14.06 6.20
N LEU A 172 10.74 14.47 6.02
CA LEU A 172 9.69 13.74 5.32
C LEU A 172 9.47 14.24 3.88
N ASP A 173 10.30 15.17 3.41
CA ASP A 173 10.32 15.67 2.02
C ASP A 173 11.59 15.14 1.31
N THR A 174 11.75 13.82 1.30
CA THR A 174 12.91 13.14 0.72
C THR A 174 12.45 12.02 -0.22
N LEU A 175 13.35 11.55 -1.10
CA LEU A 175 13.07 10.40 -1.96
C LEU A 175 12.68 9.16 -1.13
N LEU A 176 13.30 8.96 0.04
CA LEU A 176 12.95 7.88 0.96
C LEU A 176 11.53 8.05 1.53
N ALA A 177 11.09 9.27 1.81
CA ALA A 177 9.72 9.57 2.24
C ALA A 177 8.71 9.38 1.09
N TRP A 178 9.10 9.69 -0.13
CA TRP A 178 8.29 9.42 -1.33
C TRP A 178 8.00 7.93 -1.47
N VAL A 179 9.02 7.16 -1.33
CA VAL A 179 8.96 5.71 -1.36
C VAL A 179 8.20 5.11 -0.17
N ALA A 180 8.29 5.73 0.99
CA ALA A 180 7.51 5.33 2.16
C ALA A 180 6.01 5.76 2.06
N CYS A 181 5.50 6.08 0.88
CA CYS A 181 4.14 6.56 0.63
C CYS A 181 3.79 7.91 1.28
N ILE A 182 4.74 8.58 1.93
CA ILE A 182 4.48 9.80 2.71
C ILE A 182 4.35 11.02 1.80
N ALA A 183 5.21 11.13 0.79
CA ALA A 183 5.35 12.37 0.03
C ALA A 183 4.14 12.66 -0.87
N ASP A 184 3.48 11.63 -1.41
CA ASP A 184 2.30 11.77 -2.26
C ASP A 184 0.99 11.35 -1.57
N ALA A 185 1.03 11.10 -0.25
CA ALA A 185 -0.17 10.90 0.55
C ALA A 185 -1.10 12.13 0.44
N GLN A 186 -2.38 11.88 0.35
CA GLN A 186 -3.41 12.90 0.18
C GLN A 186 -4.25 13.06 1.47
N PRO A 187 -4.96 14.17 1.65
CA PRO A 187 -5.99 14.26 2.67
C PRO A 187 -7.02 13.15 2.51
N LEU A 188 -7.57 12.65 3.62
CA LEU A 188 -8.59 11.59 3.62
C LEU A 188 -9.76 11.92 2.69
N GLU A 189 -10.23 13.17 2.70
CA GLU A 189 -11.33 13.59 1.84
C GLU A 189 -10.97 13.56 0.36
N SER A 190 -9.72 13.82 -0.02
CA SER A 190 -9.29 13.73 -1.42
C SER A 190 -9.38 12.30 -1.95
N TYR A 191 -9.06 11.28 -1.14
CA TYR A 191 -9.28 9.88 -1.54
C TYR A 191 -10.77 9.58 -1.76
N ALA A 192 -11.64 10.09 -0.86
CA ALA A 192 -13.08 9.97 -1.04
C ALA A 192 -13.59 10.70 -2.29
N GLU A 193 -13.02 11.86 -2.61
CA GLU A 193 -13.34 12.64 -3.82
C GLU A 193 -12.93 11.89 -5.09
N PHE A 194 -11.75 11.25 -5.15
CA PHE A 194 -11.34 10.43 -6.30
C PHE A 194 -12.32 9.28 -6.55
N LEU A 195 -12.73 8.57 -5.50
CA LEU A 195 -13.73 7.51 -5.63
C LEU A 195 -15.10 8.06 -6.04
N THR A 196 -15.55 9.17 -5.45
CA THR A 196 -16.84 9.79 -5.77
C THR A 196 -16.87 10.26 -7.23
N ALA A 197 -15.77 10.88 -7.71
CA ALA A 197 -15.67 11.32 -9.11
C ALA A 197 -15.66 10.13 -10.10
N ALA A 198 -15.23 8.94 -9.66
CA ALA A 198 -15.30 7.71 -10.45
C ALA A 198 -16.67 7.01 -10.38
N GLY A 199 -17.66 7.55 -9.63
CA GLY A 199 -19.02 7.04 -9.55
C GLY A 199 -19.32 6.19 -8.31
N PHE A 200 -18.43 6.15 -7.32
CA PHE A 200 -18.70 5.43 -6.06
C PHE A 200 -19.50 6.28 -5.07
N SER A 201 -20.42 5.63 -4.37
CA SER A 201 -21.05 6.16 -3.15
C SER A 201 -20.15 5.84 -1.95
N VAL A 202 -19.31 6.80 -1.54
CA VAL A 202 -18.37 6.61 -0.43
C VAL A 202 -19.10 6.73 0.90
N ASN A 203 -19.09 5.66 1.68
CA ASN A 203 -19.83 5.53 2.95
C ASN A 203 -18.96 5.16 4.15
N VAL A 204 -17.68 4.89 3.96
CA VAL A 204 -16.72 4.60 5.05
C VAL A 204 -15.54 5.55 4.97
N ARG A 205 -15.18 6.13 6.11
CA ARG A 205 -13.97 6.91 6.38
C ARG A 205 -13.55 6.61 7.80
N GLU A 206 -12.62 5.67 7.97
CA GLU A 206 -12.17 5.21 9.29
C GLU A 206 -10.70 5.57 9.49
N PRO A 207 -10.36 6.50 10.42
CA PRO A 207 -8.98 6.73 10.84
C PRO A 207 -8.40 5.50 11.58
N HIS A 208 -7.13 5.18 11.28
CA HIS A 208 -6.38 4.09 11.89
C HIS A 208 -4.94 4.53 12.25
N ASP A 209 -4.79 5.73 12.79
CA ASP A 209 -3.50 6.37 13.10
C ASP A 209 -2.68 5.57 14.12
N GLU A 210 -3.36 4.81 14.99
CA GLU A 210 -2.69 3.91 15.95
C GLU A 210 -1.92 2.81 15.22
N ALA A 211 -2.47 2.25 14.14
CA ALA A 211 -1.80 1.23 13.33
C ALA A 211 -0.52 1.77 12.68
N LEU A 212 -0.56 3.02 12.18
CA LEU A 212 0.62 3.70 11.65
C LEU A 212 1.66 3.96 12.74
N THR A 213 1.24 4.44 13.91
CA THR A 213 2.10 4.67 15.08
C THR A 213 2.83 3.39 15.48
N GLU A 214 2.10 2.27 15.56
CA GLU A 214 2.66 0.97 15.89
C GLU A 214 3.70 0.52 14.86
N MET A 215 3.40 0.65 13.56
CA MET A 215 4.32 0.31 12.48
C MET A 215 5.61 1.14 12.55
N VAL A 216 5.52 2.46 12.73
CA VAL A 216 6.70 3.33 12.84
C VAL A 216 7.53 2.98 14.07
N ASN A 217 6.92 2.63 15.20
CA ASN A 217 7.64 2.16 16.38
C ASN A 217 8.35 0.83 16.12
N GLN A 218 7.73 -0.11 15.43
CA GLN A 218 8.37 -1.38 15.03
C GLN A 218 9.57 -1.13 14.11
N ILE A 219 9.45 -0.22 13.14
CA ILE A 219 10.56 0.18 12.26
C ILE A 219 11.72 0.75 13.08
N ARG A 220 11.44 1.64 14.05
CA ARG A 220 12.48 2.20 14.94
C ARG A 220 13.21 1.12 15.72
N MET A 221 12.52 0.14 16.25
CA MET A 221 13.14 -0.97 16.98
C MET A 221 13.99 -1.84 16.07
N LYS A 222 13.52 -2.13 14.85
CA LYS A 222 14.29 -2.89 13.85
C LYS A 222 15.54 -2.13 13.41
N LEU A 223 15.47 -0.80 13.19
CA LEU A 223 16.63 0.03 12.86
C LEU A 223 17.69 0.01 13.98
N LEU A 224 17.28 0.10 15.24
CA LEU A 224 18.21 0.00 16.38
C LEU A 224 18.87 -1.38 16.42
N GLY A 225 18.13 -2.45 16.25
CA GLY A 225 18.66 -3.81 16.21
C GLY A 225 19.64 -4.02 15.05
N ALA A 226 19.28 -3.53 13.86
CA ALA A 226 20.13 -3.62 12.67
C ALA A 226 21.44 -2.84 12.85
N GLU A 227 21.40 -1.62 13.37
CA GLU A 227 22.58 -0.80 13.65
C GLU A 227 23.55 -1.50 14.63
N ILE A 228 23.02 -2.12 15.70
CA ILE A 228 23.83 -2.92 16.64
C ILE A 228 24.48 -4.10 15.94
N MET A 229 23.73 -4.83 15.09
CA MET A 229 24.26 -6.01 14.38
C MET A 229 25.34 -5.62 13.38
N VAL A 230 25.20 -4.48 12.69
CA VAL A 230 26.23 -3.92 11.82
C VAL A 230 27.46 -3.50 12.63
N GLY A 231 27.29 -2.82 13.75
CA GLY A 231 28.37 -2.44 14.67
C GLY A 231 29.15 -3.64 15.23
N LEU A 232 28.47 -4.75 15.45
CA LEU A 232 29.07 -6.04 15.86
C LEU A 232 29.65 -6.85 14.69
N LYS A 233 29.62 -6.34 13.46
CA LYS A 233 30.04 -7.04 12.22
C LYS A 233 29.34 -8.39 11.99
N LYS A 234 28.09 -8.51 12.49
CA LYS A 234 27.23 -9.69 12.31
C LYS A 234 26.24 -9.53 11.14
N MET A 235 26.16 -8.35 10.56
CA MET A 235 25.31 -8.01 9.43
C MET A 235 25.99 -6.93 8.61
N GLU A 236 25.81 -6.98 7.29
CA GLU A 236 26.24 -5.93 6.37
C GLU A 236 25.01 -5.30 5.71
N LEU A 237 24.89 -3.98 5.81
CA LEU A 237 23.81 -3.20 5.18
C LEU A 237 24.44 -2.01 4.45
N PRO A 238 25.10 -2.26 3.31
CA PRO A 238 25.77 -1.21 2.55
C PRO A 238 24.74 -0.19 2.03
N GLY A 239 25.04 1.10 2.21
CA GLY A 239 24.21 2.19 1.72
C GLY A 239 23.06 2.60 2.65
N VAL A 240 22.88 1.97 3.81
CA VAL A 240 21.86 2.39 4.80
C VAL A 240 22.42 3.53 5.67
N ASP A 241 21.79 4.70 5.56
CA ASP A 241 22.03 5.85 6.46
C ASP A 241 21.13 5.71 7.71
N PHE A 242 21.64 5.04 8.77
CA PHE A 242 20.92 4.85 10.03
C PHE A 242 20.52 6.17 10.72
N PRO A 243 21.39 7.20 10.81
CA PRO A 243 21.00 8.50 11.32
C PRO A 243 19.79 9.10 10.58
N GLN A 244 19.82 9.12 9.25
CA GLN A 244 18.73 9.63 8.43
C GLN A 244 17.43 8.81 8.62
N ALA A 245 17.51 7.48 8.59
CA ALA A 245 16.34 6.60 8.78
C ALA A 245 15.70 6.78 10.17
N LYS A 246 16.53 6.91 11.21
CA LYS A 246 16.05 7.18 12.58
C LYS A 246 15.42 8.56 12.72
N ALA A 247 16.00 9.59 12.11
CA ALA A 247 15.44 10.93 12.09
C ALA A 247 14.08 10.95 11.39
N MET A 248 13.97 10.31 10.22
CA MET A 248 12.71 10.19 9.48
C MET A 248 11.64 9.48 10.31
N ALA A 249 11.97 8.37 10.97
CA ALA A 249 11.01 7.66 11.83
C ALA A 249 10.57 8.51 13.05
N ALA A 250 11.46 9.30 13.63
CA ALA A 250 11.11 10.22 14.71
C ALA A 250 10.19 11.34 14.24
N SER A 251 10.51 11.99 13.12
CA SER A 251 9.68 13.04 12.50
C SER A 251 8.30 12.49 12.06
N SER A 252 8.24 11.23 11.61
CA SER A 252 6.96 10.58 11.30
C SER A 252 6.07 10.46 12.53
N LEU A 253 6.61 10.01 13.68
CA LEU A 253 5.83 9.92 14.93
C LEU A 253 5.35 11.29 15.40
N GLU A 254 6.19 12.31 15.31
CA GLU A 254 5.79 13.68 15.65
C GLU A 254 4.68 14.18 14.72
N ALA A 255 4.79 13.92 13.42
CA ALA A 255 3.78 14.30 12.44
C ALA A 255 2.43 13.59 12.69
N ILE A 256 2.47 12.31 13.10
CA ILE A 256 1.25 11.56 13.49
C ILE A 256 0.62 12.18 14.74
N GLN A 257 1.41 12.45 15.78
CA GLN A 257 0.93 13.07 17.02
C GLN A 257 0.32 14.46 16.80
N GLN A 258 0.81 15.19 15.80
CA GLN A 258 0.30 16.50 15.40
C GLN A 258 -0.90 16.43 14.44
N GLY A 259 -1.35 15.22 14.07
CA GLY A 259 -2.42 15.02 13.08
C GLY A 259 -2.05 15.46 11.66
N LYS A 260 -0.75 15.59 11.37
CA LYS A 260 -0.25 15.94 10.02
C LYS A 260 -0.11 14.71 9.12
N LEU A 261 0.09 13.56 9.71
CA LEU A 261 0.20 12.27 9.05
C LEU A 261 -0.75 11.28 9.73
N GLY A 262 -1.42 10.45 8.97
CA GLY A 262 -2.34 9.45 9.48
C GLY A 262 -2.43 8.25 8.57
N TYR A 263 -3.31 7.32 8.91
CA TYR A 263 -3.68 6.17 8.11
C TYR A 263 -5.19 5.97 8.18
N ALA A 264 -5.83 5.66 7.08
CA ALA A 264 -7.28 5.53 7.08
C ALA A 264 -7.79 4.50 6.07
N ILE A 265 -8.98 3.95 6.36
CA ILE A 265 -9.79 3.19 5.40
C ILE A 265 -10.78 4.15 4.74
N VAL A 266 -10.86 4.06 3.41
CA VAL A 266 -11.91 4.68 2.59
C VAL A 266 -12.60 3.59 1.80
N ALA A 267 -13.93 3.54 1.87
CA ALA A 267 -14.68 2.54 1.11
C ALA A 267 -15.98 3.09 0.55
N GLY A 268 -16.45 2.47 -0.54
CA GLY A 268 -17.67 2.84 -1.23
C GLY A 268 -18.27 1.72 -2.06
N VAL A 269 -19.45 2.00 -2.59
CA VAL A 269 -20.23 1.09 -3.44
C VAL A 269 -20.42 1.73 -4.81
N LYS A 270 -20.25 0.95 -5.89
CA LYS A 270 -20.50 1.35 -7.28
C LYS A 270 -22.00 1.40 -7.59
#